data_e56ada8eefa7939d3bdc8e974cffb5b4
#
_entry.id   e56ada8eefa7939d3bdc8e974cffb5b4
#
_cell.length_a   1.000
_cell.length_b   1.000
_cell.length_c   1.000
_cell.angle_alpha   90.00
_cell.angle_beta   90.00
_cell.angle_gamma   90.00
#
_symmetry.space_group_name_H-M   'P 1'
#
loop_
_entity.id
_entity.type
_entity.pdbx_description
1 polymer ?
#
loop_
_entity_poly.entity_id
_entity_poly.type
_entity_poly.pdbx_seq_one_letter_code
_entity_poly.pdbx_strand_id
1 'polypeptide(L)'
;LEPINYIFSQLMSGSAVEIEYDSKARLNPGRVFEPVLAGCSLAGPLEIDLIHVNRSEDTFSADEGEEEELSSFGIEARYIAQRIRQLMKSGYVVHDRTEERPLAYRDIVILLRAAKQRANVLLEELRMEEIPAYADETAGYFEASEIRMVLSALAALDNVRQDIPLTALLVSPMIGLTMEELALLRIGCPGGSIYDTLTAASGIPDELLVRTGKIAERICRWRSYALTHSVPELLWMLYRETGYYDYVGALPGGTLRQANLRMLIDRAAEFEHTNERGLFRFLRYIDALRRRDTDLSVARTLGASENVVRIMTIHKSKGLEFPVVFLSNIGGQFNMSDTHGDFLYHAREGIGLRVYESSAVGRQKYDTLSRRSVRVAIERESKAEEMRILYVAMTRAQEKLILTGNISVSRRGGDGLEKLRERCLKWKSEEHEKLPDTAILEGMSYLDWIALALLRHPDTASLFGADDIVCRPPESPAASFSVRVIEGADLL
;
A
#
# COMPACT_ATOMS: atom_id res chain seq x y z
N LEU A 1 -25.41 0.74 -8.83
CA LEU A 1 -25.51 2.17 -8.48
C LEU A 1 -26.41 2.41 -7.27
N GLU A 2 -27.54 1.73 -7.14
CA GLU A 2 -28.50 1.97 -6.05
C GLU A 2 -27.93 1.73 -4.64
N PRO A 3 -27.06 0.71 -4.38
CA PRO A 3 -26.38 0.60 -3.09
C PRO A 3 -25.49 1.82 -2.78
N ILE A 4 -24.83 2.40 -3.80
CA ILE A 4 -23.99 3.58 -3.65
C ILE A 4 -24.86 4.80 -3.31
N ASN A 5 -25.97 5.00 -4.05
CA ASN A 5 -26.95 6.06 -3.76
C ASN A 5 -27.46 5.95 -2.32
N TYR A 6 -27.78 4.74 -1.85
CA TYR A 6 -28.25 4.50 -0.49
C TYR A 6 -27.23 4.90 0.58
N ILE A 7 -25.97 4.55 0.40
CA ILE A 7 -24.88 4.89 1.34
C ILE A 7 -24.68 6.42 1.36
N PHE A 8 -24.47 7.05 0.21
CA PHE A 8 -24.10 8.47 0.17
C PHE A 8 -25.26 9.43 0.46
N SER A 9 -26.51 9.02 0.22
CA SER A 9 -27.68 9.81 0.65
C SER A 9 -27.73 10.03 2.17
N GLN A 10 -27.16 9.12 2.94
CA GLN A 10 -27.10 9.19 4.40
C GLN A 10 -25.83 9.89 4.92
N LEU A 11 -24.70 9.71 4.22
CA LEU A 11 -23.39 10.18 4.68
C LEU A 11 -23.04 11.60 4.25
N MET A 12 -23.43 12.01 3.04
CA MET A 12 -23.05 13.33 2.52
C MET A 12 -24.05 14.40 2.93
N SER A 13 -23.67 15.20 3.91
CA SER A 13 -24.35 16.44 4.31
C SER A 13 -23.43 17.63 4.10
N GLY A 14 -24.00 18.77 3.63
CA GLY A 14 -23.24 20.00 3.41
C GLY A 14 -22.60 20.53 4.69
N SER A 15 -23.15 20.20 5.84
CA SER A 15 -22.63 20.59 7.15
C SER A 15 -21.45 19.75 7.62
N ALA A 16 -21.42 18.45 7.34
CA ALA A 16 -20.33 17.56 7.76
C ALA A 16 -19.14 17.55 6.79
N VAL A 17 -19.42 17.40 5.48
CA VAL A 17 -18.41 17.12 4.45
C VAL A 17 -18.41 18.14 3.30
N GLU A 18 -19.05 19.28 3.48
CA GLU A 18 -19.11 20.38 2.50
C GLU A 18 -19.75 20.01 1.14
N ILE A 19 -20.36 18.82 1.04
CA ILE A 19 -21.02 18.31 -0.15
C ILE A 19 -22.40 17.82 0.24
N GLU A 20 -23.41 18.31 -0.47
CA GLU A 20 -24.78 17.86 -0.32
C GLU A 20 -25.08 16.78 -1.36
N TYR A 21 -25.56 15.60 -0.91
CA TYR A 21 -26.06 14.56 -1.81
C TYR A 21 -27.55 14.76 -2.02
N ASP A 22 -27.88 15.52 -3.06
CA ASP A 22 -29.26 15.83 -3.45
C ASP A 22 -29.70 15.00 -4.67
N SER A 23 -30.90 15.24 -5.15
CA SER A 23 -31.44 14.59 -6.35
C SER A 23 -30.60 14.79 -7.61
N LYS A 24 -29.78 15.86 -7.69
CA LYS A 24 -28.88 16.13 -8.81
C LYS A 24 -27.56 15.39 -8.71
N ALA A 25 -27.12 15.11 -7.48
CA ALA A 25 -25.91 14.32 -7.20
C ALA A 25 -26.15 12.81 -7.33
N ARG A 26 -27.42 12.38 -7.30
CA ARG A 26 -27.81 10.97 -7.40
C ARG A 26 -27.30 10.36 -8.71
N LEU A 27 -26.66 9.20 -8.57
CA LEU A 27 -26.18 8.43 -9.70
C LEU A 27 -27.33 7.82 -10.48
N ASN A 28 -27.32 8.04 -11.79
CA ASN A 28 -28.25 7.43 -12.72
C ASN A 28 -27.49 6.49 -13.65
N PRO A 29 -28.08 5.34 -14.04
CA PRO A 29 -27.41 4.41 -14.93
C PRO A 29 -27.19 5.05 -16.30
N GLY A 30 -25.92 5.21 -16.69
CA GLY A 30 -25.53 5.65 -18.04
C GLY A 30 -25.70 4.53 -19.07
N ARG A 31 -25.75 3.27 -18.61
CA ARG A 31 -25.97 2.09 -19.44
C ARG A 31 -26.86 1.09 -18.68
N VAL A 32 -27.81 0.51 -19.39
CA VAL A 32 -28.61 -0.62 -18.90
C VAL A 32 -28.00 -1.89 -19.48
N PHE A 33 -27.62 -2.82 -18.62
CA PHE A 33 -27.14 -4.13 -19.03
C PHE A 33 -28.32 -5.06 -19.27
N GLU A 34 -28.31 -5.73 -20.42
CA GLU A 34 -29.31 -6.76 -20.71
C GLU A 34 -29.03 -8.02 -19.86
N PRO A 35 -30.05 -8.82 -19.56
CA PRO A 35 -29.84 -10.09 -18.88
C PRO A 35 -28.91 -11.00 -19.67
N VAL A 36 -27.92 -11.61 -18.99
CA VAL A 36 -26.97 -12.55 -19.62
C VAL A 36 -27.73 -13.76 -20.17
N LEU A 37 -27.55 -14.02 -21.46
CA LEU A 37 -28.23 -15.11 -22.18
C LEU A 37 -27.59 -16.50 -21.88
N ALA A 38 -26.27 -16.51 -21.67
CA ALA A 38 -25.53 -17.75 -21.37
C ALA A 38 -24.39 -17.46 -20.38
N GLY A 39 -24.39 -18.12 -19.22
CA GLY A 39 -23.38 -17.96 -18.17
C GLY A 39 -23.92 -17.38 -16.88
N CYS A 40 -23.00 -17.02 -15.96
CA CYS A 40 -23.36 -16.40 -14.69
C CYS A 40 -23.22 -14.88 -14.81
N SER A 41 -24.28 -14.15 -14.46
CA SER A 41 -24.24 -12.68 -14.39
C SER A 41 -23.39 -12.20 -13.22
N LEU A 42 -22.59 -11.16 -13.41
CA LEU A 42 -21.92 -10.41 -12.34
C LEU A 42 -22.90 -9.53 -11.55
N ALA A 43 -24.09 -9.28 -12.08
CA ALA A 43 -25.13 -8.51 -11.40
C ALA A 43 -25.51 -9.17 -10.08
N GLY A 44 -25.61 -8.36 -9.03
CA GLY A 44 -25.94 -8.85 -7.70
C GLY A 44 -25.76 -7.76 -6.64
N PRO A 45 -25.88 -8.12 -5.35
CA PRO A 45 -25.70 -7.19 -4.26
C PRO A 45 -24.27 -6.61 -4.26
N LEU A 46 -24.10 -5.44 -3.65
CA LEU A 46 -22.79 -4.94 -3.27
C LEU A 46 -22.22 -5.85 -2.18
N GLU A 47 -21.06 -6.45 -2.44
CA GLU A 47 -20.42 -7.36 -1.50
C GLU A 47 -19.49 -6.61 -0.55
N ILE A 48 -19.55 -6.96 0.73
CA ILE A 48 -18.70 -6.42 1.79
C ILE A 48 -18.13 -7.59 2.57
N ASP A 49 -16.85 -7.81 2.42
CA ASP A 49 -16.12 -8.93 3.01
C ASP A 49 -15.22 -8.43 4.13
N LEU A 50 -15.58 -8.75 5.34
CA LEU A 50 -14.89 -8.33 6.55
C LEU A 50 -14.05 -9.50 7.08
N ILE A 51 -12.75 -9.33 7.09
CA ILE A 51 -11.80 -10.34 7.55
C ILE A 51 -11.52 -10.11 9.03
N HIS A 52 -11.94 -11.06 9.86
CA HIS A 52 -11.72 -11.02 11.30
C HIS A 52 -10.35 -11.61 11.63
N VAL A 53 -9.42 -10.78 12.08
CA VAL A 53 -8.06 -11.18 12.42
C VAL A 53 -7.89 -11.25 13.92
N ASN A 54 -7.77 -12.48 14.46
CA ASN A 54 -7.44 -12.69 15.86
C ASN A 54 -5.95 -12.43 16.09
N ARG A 55 -5.61 -11.55 17.03
CA ARG A 55 -4.23 -11.32 17.46
C ARG A 55 -3.81 -12.37 18.50
N SER A 56 -2.64 -12.97 18.30
CA SER A 56 -1.95 -13.69 19.36
C SER A 56 -1.37 -12.67 20.37
N GLU A 57 -1.49 -12.96 21.68
CA GLU A 57 -1.14 -12.07 22.79
C GLU A 57 0.38 -11.82 22.95
N ASP A 58 1.26 -12.37 22.12
CA ASP A 58 2.69 -12.48 22.39
C ASP A 58 3.59 -11.38 21.81
N THR A 59 3.07 -10.35 21.15
CA THR A 59 3.91 -9.30 20.54
C THR A 59 3.56 -7.91 21.06
N PHE A 60 4.34 -7.44 22.03
CA PHE A 60 4.27 -6.08 22.58
C PHE A 60 5.56 -5.31 22.34
N SER A 61 5.67 -4.57 21.24
CA SER A 61 6.63 -3.47 21.12
C SER A 61 6.02 -2.29 20.36
N ALA A 62 6.40 -1.07 20.76
CA ALA A 62 5.74 0.17 20.32
C ALA A 62 6.12 0.60 18.88
N ASP A 63 7.17 0.03 18.27
CA ASP A 63 7.68 0.34 16.93
C ASP A 63 7.08 -0.55 15.82
N GLU A 64 6.27 -1.56 16.17
CA GLU A 64 5.78 -2.61 15.26
C GLU A 64 4.43 -2.28 14.61
N GLY A 65 3.89 -1.07 14.79
CA GLY A 65 2.54 -0.72 14.33
C GLY A 65 2.33 -0.81 12.81
N GLU A 66 3.32 -0.43 12.00
CA GLU A 66 3.24 -0.51 10.54
C GLU A 66 3.47 -1.94 10.02
N GLU A 67 4.36 -2.70 10.64
CA GLU A 67 4.61 -4.11 10.29
C GLU A 67 3.42 -5.00 10.63
N GLU A 68 2.74 -4.74 11.75
CA GLU A 68 1.51 -5.44 12.14
C GLU A 68 0.33 -5.14 11.19
N GLU A 69 0.18 -3.87 10.74
CA GLU A 69 -0.84 -3.53 9.75
C GLU A 69 -0.57 -4.21 8.41
N LEU A 70 0.69 -4.35 8.01
CA LEU A 70 1.07 -5.06 6.80
C LEU A 70 0.84 -6.57 6.93
N SER A 71 1.10 -7.16 8.09
CA SER A 71 0.85 -8.57 8.37
C SER A 71 -0.65 -8.89 8.30
N SER A 72 -1.49 -8.09 8.96
CA SER A 72 -2.95 -8.26 8.88
C SER A 72 -3.49 -8.02 7.46
N PHE A 73 -2.90 -7.07 6.73
CA PHE A 73 -3.24 -6.82 5.34
C PHE A 73 -2.84 -8.00 4.42
N GLY A 74 -1.80 -8.77 4.76
CA GLY A 74 -1.43 -10.01 4.06
C GLY A 74 -2.56 -11.03 4.03
N ILE A 75 -3.31 -11.18 5.14
CA ILE A 75 -4.48 -12.07 5.20
C ILE A 75 -5.60 -11.58 4.27
N GLU A 76 -5.85 -10.26 4.25
CA GLU A 76 -6.82 -9.66 3.31
C GLU A 76 -6.39 -9.86 1.86
N ALA A 77 -5.11 -9.66 1.55
CA ALA A 77 -4.56 -9.84 0.21
C ALA A 77 -4.72 -11.29 -0.28
N ARG A 78 -4.47 -12.26 0.60
CA ARG A 78 -4.71 -13.69 0.33
C ARG A 78 -6.18 -13.98 0.05
N TYR A 79 -7.08 -13.44 0.86
CA TYR A 79 -8.51 -13.55 0.62
C TYR A 79 -8.89 -12.99 -0.76
N ILE A 80 -8.40 -11.80 -1.12
CA ILE A 80 -8.65 -11.19 -2.43
C ILE A 80 -8.17 -12.10 -3.56
N ALA A 81 -6.98 -12.69 -3.44
CA ALA A 81 -6.43 -13.60 -4.44
C ALA A 81 -7.31 -14.85 -4.61
N GLN A 82 -7.73 -15.48 -3.50
CA GLN A 82 -8.64 -16.62 -3.53
C GLN A 82 -10.00 -16.23 -4.12
N ARG A 83 -10.53 -15.05 -3.80
CA ARG A 83 -11.80 -14.56 -4.32
C ARG A 83 -11.73 -14.31 -5.83
N ILE A 84 -10.66 -13.72 -6.34
CA ILE A 84 -10.42 -13.54 -7.79
C ILE A 84 -10.37 -14.92 -8.48
N ARG A 85 -9.66 -15.88 -7.92
CA ARG A 85 -9.58 -17.25 -8.46
C ARG A 85 -10.96 -17.90 -8.51
N GLN A 86 -11.78 -17.69 -7.48
CA GLN A 86 -13.17 -18.18 -7.44
C GLN A 86 -14.01 -17.52 -8.54
N LEU A 87 -13.93 -16.19 -8.71
CA LEU A 87 -14.66 -15.47 -9.77
C LEU A 87 -14.28 -16.00 -11.16
N MET A 88 -12.99 -16.20 -11.42
CA MET A 88 -12.52 -16.75 -12.70
C MET A 88 -13.00 -18.16 -12.98
N LYS A 89 -13.17 -18.99 -11.97
CA LYS A 89 -13.69 -20.38 -12.10
C LYS A 89 -15.21 -20.44 -12.26
N SER A 90 -15.94 -19.42 -11.83
CA SER A 90 -17.41 -19.43 -11.79
C SER A 90 -18.09 -19.19 -13.14
N GLY A 91 -17.31 -18.95 -14.21
CA GLY A 91 -17.86 -18.76 -15.56
C GLY A 91 -18.67 -17.46 -15.73
N TYR A 92 -18.30 -16.41 -14.99
CA TYR A 92 -18.92 -15.10 -15.13
C TYR A 92 -18.67 -14.47 -16.50
N VAL A 93 -19.65 -13.71 -16.96
CA VAL A 93 -19.66 -13.01 -18.23
C VAL A 93 -19.68 -11.50 -17.99
N VAL A 94 -18.88 -10.79 -18.75
CA VAL A 94 -18.75 -9.33 -18.74
C VAL A 94 -19.37 -8.77 -20.04
N HIS A 95 -20.08 -7.65 -19.90
CA HIS A 95 -20.65 -6.93 -21.04
C HIS A 95 -19.62 -5.94 -21.62
N ASP A 96 -19.00 -6.30 -22.74
CA ASP A 96 -18.11 -5.41 -23.48
C ASP A 96 -18.90 -4.74 -24.62
N ARG A 97 -19.14 -3.44 -24.48
CA ARG A 97 -19.91 -2.54 -25.37
C ARG A 97 -21.09 -3.16 -26.14
N THR A 98 -20.89 -4.19 -26.92
CA THR A 98 -21.89 -4.85 -27.79
C THR A 98 -21.91 -6.37 -27.66
N GLU A 99 -20.95 -6.99 -26.97
CA GLU A 99 -20.82 -8.44 -26.90
C GLU A 99 -20.62 -8.91 -25.45
N GLU A 100 -21.15 -10.08 -25.16
CA GLU A 100 -20.87 -10.80 -23.93
C GLU A 100 -19.61 -11.62 -24.10
N ARG A 101 -18.68 -11.55 -23.15
CA ARG A 101 -17.48 -12.36 -23.14
C ARG A 101 -17.14 -12.88 -21.76
N PRO A 102 -16.42 -13.99 -21.64
CA PRO A 102 -15.94 -14.47 -20.35
C PRO A 102 -15.12 -13.41 -19.60
N LEU A 103 -15.24 -13.40 -18.26
CA LEU A 103 -14.44 -12.57 -17.38
C LEU A 103 -12.95 -12.90 -17.58
N ALA A 104 -12.12 -11.87 -17.68
CA ALA A 104 -10.68 -11.98 -17.82
C ALA A 104 -9.96 -11.18 -16.71
N TYR A 105 -8.70 -11.48 -16.40
CA TYR A 105 -7.94 -10.78 -15.37
C TYR A 105 -7.86 -9.26 -15.59
N ARG A 106 -7.80 -8.82 -16.86
CA ARG A 106 -7.79 -7.39 -17.25
C ARG A 106 -9.04 -6.62 -16.85
N ASP A 107 -10.15 -7.32 -16.55
CA ASP A 107 -11.42 -6.73 -16.16
C ASP A 107 -11.49 -6.43 -14.67
N ILE A 108 -10.52 -6.92 -13.91
CA ILE A 108 -10.47 -6.84 -12.46
C ILE A 108 -9.44 -5.78 -12.05
N VAL A 109 -9.86 -4.84 -11.19
CA VAL A 109 -8.98 -3.86 -10.58
C VAL A 109 -9.08 -3.93 -9.06
N ILE A 110 -7.94 -3.77 -8.39
CA ILE A 110 -7.86 -3.61 -6.93
C ILE A 110 -7.48 -2.16 -6.64
N LEU A 111 -8.37 -1.44 -5.97
CA LEU A 111 -8.18 -0.04 -5.59
C LEU A 111 -7.73 0.07 -4.15
N LEU A 112 -6.69 0.87 -3.93
CA LEU A 112 -6.12 1.17 -2.62
C LEU A 112 -6.13 2.68 -2.38
N ARG A 113 -6.34 3.12 -1.14
CA ARG A 113 -6.16 4.53 -0.76
C ARG A 113 -4.69 4.94 -0.83
N ALA A 114 -3.79 4.09 -0.31
CA ALA A 114 -2.35 4.23 -0.36
C ALA A 114 -1.72 2.90 -0.80
N ALA A 115 -0.97 2.90 -1.91
CA ALA A 115 -0.48 1.67 -2.53
C ALA A 115 0.94 1.28 -2.10
N LYS A 116 1.79 2.23 -1.67
CA LYS A 116 3.26 2.05 -1.55
C LYS A 116 3.72 0.66 -1.04
N GLN A 117 3.29 0.26 0.15
CA GLN A 117 3.71 -1.03 0.73
C GLN A 117 2.69 -2.15 0.45
N ARG A 118 1.39 -1.80 0.46
CA ARG A 118 0.30 -2.76 0.30
C ARG A 118 0.23 -3.38 -1.10
N ALA A 119 0.65 -2.64 -2.13
CA ALA A 119 0.70 -3.17 -3.49
C ALA A 119 1.67 -4.35 -3.64
N ASN A 120 2.80 -4.33 -2.93
CA ASN A 120 3.77 -5.42 -2.97
C ASN A 120 3.22 -6.69 -2.29
N VAL A 121 2.52 -6.52 -1.16
CA VAL A 121 1.86 -7.65 -0.46
C VAL A 121 0.79 -8.28 -1.36
N LEU A 122 -0.03 -7.47 -2.03
CA LEU A 122 -1.02 -7.97 -3.00
C LEU A 122 -0.36 -8.69 -4.17
N LEU A 123 0.72 -8.14 -4.74
CA LEU A 123 1.44 -8.78 -5.83
C LEU A 123 2.02 -10.14 -5.42
N GLU A 124 2.51 -10.26 -4.20
CA GLU A 124 3.07 -11.51 -3.68
C GLU A 124 1.98 -12.57 -3.49
N GLU A 125 0.86 -12.23 -2.84
CA GLU A 125 -0.25 -13.16 -2.63
C GLU A 125 -0.94 -13.55 -3.95
N LEU A 126 -1.14 -12.62 -4.88
CA LEU A 126 -1.67 -12.92 -6.22
C LEU A 126 -0.74 -13.86 -7.00
N ARG A 127 0.58 -13.69 -6.84
CA ARG A 127 1.55 -14.56 -7.48
C ARG A 127 1.55 -15.96 -6.88
N MET A 128 1.38 -16.11 -5.56
CA MET A 128 1.25 -17.43 -4.92
C MET A 128 0.06 -18.21 -5.48
N GLU A 129 -1.02 -17.51 -5.84
CA GLU A 129 -2.22 -18.08 -6.49
C GLU A 129 -2.11 -18.15 -8.03
N GLU A 130 -0.93 -17.93 -8.61
CA GLU A 130 -0.66 -17.93 -10.06
C GLU A 130 -1.53 -16.91 -10.85
N ILE A 131 -1.96 -15.83 -10.21
CA ILE A 131 -2.75 -14.77 -10.83
C ILE A 131 -1.80 -13.71 -11.38
N PRO A 132 -1.83 -13.45 -12.70
CA PRO A 132 -1.01 -12.39 -13.28
C PRO A 132 -1.53 -11.02 -12.82
N ALA A 133 -0.67 -10.25 -12.18
CA ALA A 133 -1.02 -8.95 -11.64
C ALA A 133 0.06 -7.89 -11.91
N TYR A 134 -0.38 -6.64 -12.01
CA TYR A 134 0.46 -5.48 -12.21
C TYR A 134 0.02 -4.35 -11.27
N ALA A 135 0.97 -3.68 -10.63
CA ALA A 135 0.70 -2.51 -9.81
C ALA A 135 1.33 -1.25 -10.42
N ASP A 136 0.51 -0.20 -10.54
CA ASP A 136 0.96 1.11 -11.03
C ASP A 136 1.88 1.85 -10.04
N GLU A 137 1.80 1.50 -8.77
CA GLU A 137 2.64 2.00 -7.68
C GLU A 137 3.14 0.80 -6.87
N THR A 138 4.21 0.20 -7.31
CA THR A 138 5.04 -0.60 -6.41
C THR A 138 5.84 0.34 -5.51
N ALA A 139 6.24 -0.13 -4.32
CA ALA A 139 7.23 0.57 -3.49
C ALA A 139 8.36 1.03 -4.42
N GLY A 140 8.78 2.27 -4.28
CA GLY A 140 9.52 3.00 -5.29
C GLY A 140 10.59 2.19 -6.00
N TYR A 141 10.77 2.48 -7.23
CA TYR A 141 11.82 1.86 -8.06
C TYR A 141 13.14 1.68 -7.31
N PHE A 142 13.54 2.67 -6.54
CA PHE A 142 14.76 2.64 -5.74
C PHE A 142 14.68 1.76 -4.48
N GLU A 143 13.48 1.35 -4.06
CA GLU A 143 13.26 0.45 -2.92
C GLU A 143 13.17 -1.02 -3.35
N ALA A 144 13.09 -1.29 -4.65
CA ALA A 144 13.15 -2.64 -5.18
C ALA A 144 14.45 -3.32 -4.74
N SER A 145 14.37 -4.56 -4.23
CA SER A 145 15.49 -5.28 -3.62
C SER A 145 16.70 -5.39 -4.55
N GLU A 146 16.47 -5.66 -5.84
CA GLU A 146 17.50 -5.73 -6.86
C GLU A 146 18.21 -4.40 -7.09
N ILE A 147 17.48 -3.27 -7.02
CA ILE A 147 18.02 -1.92 -7.20
C ILE A 147 18.77 -1.48 -5.94
N ARG A 148 18.20 -1.70 -4.76
CA ARG A 148 18.87 -1.40 -3.48
C ARG A 148 20.21 -2.10 -3.37
N MET A 149 20.28 -3.37 -3.80
CA MET A 149 21.51 -4.15 -3.79
C MET A 149 22.58 -3.54 -4.70
N VAL A 150 22.21 -3.17 -5.93
CA VAL A 150 23.14 -2.52 -6.88
C VAL A 150 23.57 -1.14 -6.38
N LEU A 151 22.67 -0.33 -5.85
CA LEU A 151 23.02 0.98 -5.28
C LEU A 151 23.97 0.84 -4.07
N SER A 152 23.76 -0.17 -3.23
CA SER A 152 24.70 -0.49 -2.13
C SER A 152 26.07 -0.90 -2.67
N ALA A 153 26.12 -1.71 -3.74
CA ALA A 153 27.38 -2.06 -4.39
C ALA A 153 28.09 -0.82 -4.94
N LEU A 154 27.38 0.07 -5.64
CA LEU A 154 27.95 1.31 -6.15
C LEU A 154 28.45 2.23 -5.02
N ALA A 155 27.70 2.35 -3.92
CA ALA A 155 28.10 3.15 -2.75
C ALA A 155 29.36 2.56 -2.07
N ALA A 156 29.47 1.24 -1.98
CA ALA A 156 30.67 0.57 -1.47
C ALA A 156 31.89 0.79 -2.39
N LEU A 157 31.69 0.83 -3.71
CA LEU A 157 32.75 1.12 -4.67
C LEU A 157 33.19 2.59 -4.64
N ASP A 158 32.28 3.52 -4.42
CA ASP A 158 32.60 4.92 -4.23
C ASP A 158 33.45 5.11 -2.96
N ASN A 159 32.99 4.57 -1.84
CA ASN A 159 33.69 4.63 -0.56
C ASN A 159 33.62 3.32 0.21
N VAL A 160 34.72 2.54 0.14
CA VAL A 160 34.83 1.23 0.82
C VAL A 160 34.84 1.31 2.36
N ARG A 161 34.98 2.50 2.93
CA ARG A 161 34.94 2.70 4.39
C ARG A 161 33.53 2.93 4.92
N GLN A 162 32.54 2.88 4.07
CA GLN A 162 31.13 2.84 4.49
C GLN A 162 30.74 1.39 4.81
N ASP A 163 30.72 1.05 6.09
CA ASP A 163 30.50 -0.32 6.56
C ASP A 163 29.16 -0.90 6.12
N ILE A 164 28.06 -0.13 6.14
CA ILE A 164 26.73 -0.63 5.78
C ILE A 164 26.65 -1.03 4.29
N PRO A 165 26.98 -0.18 3.31
CA PRO A 165 26.98 -0.54 1.91
C PRO A 165 27.95 -1.69 1.59
N LEU A 166 29.13 -1.69 2.20
CA LEU A 166 30.12 -2.74 1.99
C LEU A 166 29.65 -4.08 2.52
N THR A 167 29.06 -4.12 3.73
CA THR A 167 28.47 -5.32 4.29
C THR A 167 27.36 -5.86 3.39
N ALA A 168 26.47 -4.99 2.91
CA ALA A 168 25.42 -5.37 1.98
C ALA A 168 25.98 -5.99 0.69
N LEU A 169 27.05 -5.42 0.11
CA LEU A 169 27.74 -5.99 -1.04
C LEU A 169 28.35 -7.35 -0.74
N LEU A 170 29.04 -7.51 0.40
CA LEU A 170 29.72 -8.74 0.77
C LEU A 170 28.79 -9.93 0.96
N VAL A 171 27.63 -9.69 1.57
CA VAL A 171 26.60 -10.72 1.81
C VAL A 171 25.73 -10.95 0.56
N SER A 172 25.76 -10.02 -0.40
CA SER A 172 24.95 -10.13 -1.62
C SER A 172 25.31 -11.34 -2.48
N PRO A 173 24.39 -11.76 -3.37
CA PRO A 173 24.69 -12.79 -4.38
C PRO A 173 25.87 -12.44 -5.31
N MET A 174 26.27 -11.16 -5.38
CA MET A 174 27.44 -10.72 -6.17
C MET A 174 28.77 -11.22 -5.60
N ILE A 175 28.85 -11.37 -4.28
CA ILE A 175 30.06 -11.82 -3.55
C ILE A 175 29.80 -13.15 -2.82
N GLY A 176 28.71 -13.25 -2.05
CA GLY A 176 28.24 -14.48 -1.42
C GLY A 176 28.99 -14.87 -0.14
N LEU A 177 29.43 -13.91 0.68
CA LEU A 177 29.89 -14.22 2.04
C LEU A 177 28.69 -14.49 2.94
N THR A 178 28.80 -15.46 3.84
CA THR A 178 27.80 -15.71 4.86
C THR A 178 27.96 -14.75 6.03
N MET A 179 26.88 -14.59 6.81
CA MET A 179 26.94 -13.77 8.05
C MET A 179 27.91 -14.36 9.07
N GLU A 180 28.08 -15.68 9.10
CA GLU A 180 29.04 -16.37 9.96
C GLU A 180 30.47 -16.06 9.55
N GLU A 181 30.77 -16.12 8.23
CA GLU A 181 32.09 -15.73 7.71
C GLU A 181 32.43 -14.27 8.03
N LEU A 182 31.44 -13.39 7.91
CA LEU A 182 31.62 -11.97 8.25
C LEU A 182 31.87 -11.76 9.77
N ALA A 183 31.18 -12.53 10.61
CA ALA A 183 31.42 -12.52 12.06
C ALA A 183 32.82 -12.99 12.41
N LEU A 184 33.32 -14.07 11.78
CA LEU A 184 34.68 -14.55 11.96
C LEU A 184 35.72 -13.50 11.57
N LEU A 185 35.51 -12.83 10.42
CA LEU A 185 36.36 -11.71 9.98
C LEU A 185 36.39 -10.60 11.03
N ARG A 186 35.22 -10.25 11.59
CA ARG A 186 35.15 -9.18 12.60
C ARG A 186 35.81 -9.58 13.92
N ILE A 187 35.75 -10.84 14.32
CA ILE A 187 36.47 -11.38 15.48
C ILE A 187 37.97 -11.34 15.24
N GLY A 188 38.41 -11.71 14.03
CA GLY A 188 39.84 -11.70 13.65
C GLY A 188 40.44 -10.29 13.51
N CYS A 189 39.60 -9.25 13.37
CA CYS A 189 39.99 -7.84 13.33
C CYS A 189 38.95 -6.97 14.05
N PRO A 190 38.95 -6.86 15.38
CA PRO A 190 37.92 -6.19 16.16
C PRO A 190 37.85 -4.68 15.96
N GLY A 191 38.94 -4.05 15.51
CA GLY A 191 39.02 -2.61 15.24
C GLY A 191 39.00 -2.27 13.76
N GLY A 192 38.66 -1.03 13.40
CA GLY A 192 38.67 -0.56 12.04
C GLY A 192 37.35 -0.77 11.26
N SER A 193 37.36 -0.46 9.97
CA SER A 193 36.24 -0.64 9.08
C SER A 193 36.08 -2.11 8.64
N ILE A 194 34.94 -2.48 8.09
CA ILE A 194 34.73 -3.81 7.49
C ILE A 194 35.73 -4.08 6.37
N TYR A 195 36.16 -3.04 5.66
CA TYR A 195 37.19 -3.20 4.61
C TYR A 195 38.55 -3.63 5.21
N ASP A 196 38.91 -3.09 6.37
CA ASP A 196 40.15 -3.48 7.05
C ASP A 196 40.13 -4.96 7.49
N THR A 197 38.94 -5.51 7.81
CA THR A 197 38.79 -6.92 8.15
C THR A 197 39.09 -7.86 6.98
N LEU A 198 38.82 -7.44 5.74
CA LEU A 198 39.11 -8.26 4.55
C LEU A 198 40.62 -8.45 4.28
N THR A 199 41.45 -7.51 4.76
CA THR A 199 42.87 -7.48 4.46
C THR A 199 43.77 -7.76 5.67
N ALA A 200 43.25 -7.47 6.89
CA ALA A 200 44.04 -7.52 8.14
C ALA A 200 43.52 -8.52 9.18
N ALA A 201 42.48 -9.31 8.88
CA ALA A 201 41.99 -10.30 9.81
C ALA A 201 43.04 -11.40 10.05
N SER A 202 43.18 -11.83 11.31
CA SER A 202 44.11 -12.87 11.75
C SER A 202 43.39 -13.87 12.64
N GLY A 203 43.92 -15.10 12.69
CA GLY A 203 43.30 -16.17 13.50
C GLY A 203 42.00 -16.74 12.92
N ILE A 204 41.76 -16.55 11.63
CA ILE A 204 40.63 -17.08 10.86
C ILE A 204 41.10 -18.25 9.98
N PRO A 205 40.21 -19.15 9.48
CA PRO A 205 40.57 -20.22 8.60
C PRO A 205 41.30 -19.74 7.34
N ASP A 206 42.35 -20.46 6.93
CA ASP A 206 43.17 -20.09 5.76
C ASP A 206 42.35 -19.98 4.44
N GLU A 207 41.33 -20.86 4.27
CA GLU A 207 40.44 -20.80 3.11
C GLU A 207 39.68 -19.46 3.05
N LEU A 208 39.20 -19.00 4.19
CA LEU A 208 38.48 -17.71 4.30
C LEU A 208 39.44 -16.55 4.03
N LEU A 209 40.69 -16.63 4.52
CA LEU A 209 41.73 -15.62 4.28
C LEU A 209 42.03 -15.47 2.79
N VAL A 210 42.21 -16.59 2.08
CA VAL A 210 42.44 -16.59 0.62
C VAL A 210 41.23 -16.03 -0.12
N ARG A 211 40.02 -16.40 0.29
CA ARG A 211 38.76 -15.92 -0.33
C ARG A 211 38.58 -14.42 -0.14
N THR A 212 38.83 -13.90 1.06
CA THR A 212 38.71 -12.46 1.35
C THR A 212 39.77 -11.63 0.63
N GLY A 213 41.00 -12.12 0.50
CA GLY A 213 42.03 -11.49 -0.30
C GLY A 213 41.59 -11.30 -1.76
N LYS A 214 41.06 -12.38 -2.38
CA LYS A 214 40.51 -12.30 -3.75
C LYS A 214 39.32 -11.31 -3.86
N ILE A 215 38.47 -11.25 -2.83
CA ILE A 215 37.36 -10.29 -2.79
C ILE A 215 37.90 -8.86 -2.73
N ALA A 216 38.89 -8.59 -1.88
CA ALA A 216 39.51 -7.26 -1.76
C ALA A 216 40.16 -6.83 -3.08
N GLU A 217 40.90 -7.74 -3.76
CA GLU A 217 41.47 -7.48 -5.09
C GLU A 217 40.38 -7.16 -6.12
N ARG A 218 39.27 -7.90 -6.10
CA ARG A 218 38.13 -7.69 -7.01
C ARG A 218 37.48 -6.34 -6.79
N ILE A 219 37.25 -5.94 -5.55
CA ILE A 219 36.73 -4.62 -5.18
C ILE A 219 37.69 -3.51 -5.65
N CYS A 220 39.00 -3.66 -5.42
CA CYS A 220 40.00 -2.70 -5.90
C CYS A 220 39.97 -2.55 -7.43
N ARG A 221 39.86 -3.65 -8.17
CA ARG A 221 39.76 -3.63 -9.64
C ARG A 221 38.46 -2.93 -10.09
N TRP A 222 37.32 -3.20 -9.48
CA TRP A 222 36.07 -2.52 -9.80
C TRP A 222 36.13 -1.01 -9.52
N ARG A 223 36.76 -0.62 -8.41
CA ARG A 223 37.00 0.79 -8.11
C ARG A 223 37.90 1.48 -9.14
N SER A 224 38.96 0.83 -9.55
CA SER A 224 39.85 1.36 -10.61
C SER A 224 39.08 1.50 -11.94
N TYR A 225 38.20 0.56 -12.25
CA TYR A 225 37.33 0.62 -13.42
C TYR A 225 36.36 1.80 -13.35
N ALA A 226 35.73 2.03 -12.19
CA ALA A 226 34.82 3.13 -11.95
C ALA A 226 35.44 4.53 -12.11
N LEU A 227 36.77 4.67 -11.95
CA LEU A 227 37.50 5.94 -12.15
C LEU A 227 37.67 6.28 -13.61
N THR A 228 37.69 5.31 -14.51
CA THR A 228 38.06 5.49 -15.92
C THR A 228 36.92 5.25 -16.90
N HIS A 229 35.83 4.65 -16.44
CA HIS A 229 34.68 4.31 -17.28
C HIS A 229 33.39 4.99 -16.79
N SER A 230 32.40 5.04 -17.65
CA SER A 230 31.09 5.59 -17.36
C SER A 230 30.31 4.71 -16.36
N VAL A 231 29.31 5.30 -15.68
CA VAL A 231 28.45 4.54 -14.73
C VAL A 231 27.66 3.43 -15.44
N PRO A 232 27.11 3.63 -16.65
CA PRO A 232 26.47 2.55 -17.41
C PRO A 232 27.42 1.39 -17.71
N GLU A 233 28.66 1.68 -18.11
CA GLU A 233 29.68 0.65 -18.37
C GLU A 233 30.05 -0.13 -17.10
N LEU A 234 30.19 0.58 -15.97
CA LEU A 234 30.43 -0.02 -14.66
C LEU A 234 29.28 -0.97 -14.26
N LEU A 235 28.01 -0.54 -14.44
CA LEU A 235 26.84 -1.35 -14.13
C LEU A 235 26.83 -2.65 -14.99
N TRP A 236 27.04 -2.52 -16.30
CA TRP A 236 27.12 -3.70 -17.18
C TRP A 236 28.24 -4.64 -16.82
N MET A 237 29.40 -4.09 -16.48
CA MET A 237 30.56 -4.89 -16.05
C MET A 237 30.24 -5.68 -14.78
N LEU A 238 29.67 -4.99 -13.76
CA LEU A 238 29.24 -5.64 -12.52
C LEU A 238 28.22 -6.76 -12.77
N TYR A 239 27.19 -6.49 -13.57
CA TYR A 239 26.14 -7.47 -13.86
C TYR A 239 26.71 -8.74 -14.52
N ARG A 240 27.62 -8.58 -15.48
CA ARG A 240 28.22 -9.71 -16.21
C ARG A 240 29.25 -10.46 -15.37
N GLU A 241 30.15 -9.74 -14.68
CA GLU A 241 31.22 -10.39 -13.91
C GLU A 241 30.68 -11.16 -12.70
N THR A 242 29.58 -10.67 -12.09
CA THR A 242 28.96 -11.32 -10.92
C THR A 242 27.86 -12.30 -11.29
N GLY A 243 27.37 -12.31 -12.52
CA GLY A 243 26.18 -13.07 -12.92
C GLY A 243 24.87 -12.57 -12.29
N TYR A 244 24.90 -11.37 -11.68
CA TYR A 244 23.78 -10.85 -10.91
C TYR A 244 22.52 -10.62 -11.77
N TYR A 245 22.68 -10.21 -13.03
CA TYR A 245 21.59 -10.03 -13.96
C TYR A 245 20.81 -11.34 -14.22
N ASP A 246 21.55 -12.44 -14.42
CA ASP A 246 20.97 -13.75 -14.68
C ASP A 246 20.38 -14.36 -13.40
N TYR A 247 21.06 -14.17 -12.26
CA TYR A 247 20.55 -14.55 -10.94
C TYR A 247 19.19 -13.91 -10.66
N VAL A 248 19.07 -12.59 -10.86
CA VAL A 248 17.81 -11.85 -10.66
C VAL A 248 16.73 -12.31 -11.64
N GLY A 249 17.10 -12.68 -12.87
CA GLY A 249 16.20 -13.26 -13.87
C GLY A 249 15.58 -14.59 -13.48
N ALA A 250 16.32 -15.40 -12.70
CA ALA A 250 15.86 -16.69 -12.20
C ALA A 250 14.93 -16.57 -10.97
N LEU A 251 14.89 -15.39 -10.33
CA LEU A 251 14.01 -15.15 -9.20
C LEU A 251 12.56 -14.96 -9.66
N PRO A 252 11.60 -15.17 -8.77
CA PRO A 252 10.20 -14.86 -9.03
C PRO A 252 10.00 -13.40 -9.49
N GLY A 253 9.27 -13.20 -10.60
CA GLY A 253 9.16 -11.88 -11.24
C GLY A 253 10.44 -11.43 -11.96
N GLY A 254 11.32 -12.36 -12.33
CA GLY A 254 12.64 -12.08 -12.88
C GLY A 254 12.66 -11.17 -14.10
N THR A 255 11.67 -11.28 -14.99
CA THR A 255 11.55 -10.40 -16.18
C THR A 255 11.41 -8.92 -15.76
N LEU A 256 10.55 -8.63 -14.77
CA LEU A 256 10.37 -7.29 -14.23
C LEU A 256 11.63 -6.79 -13.53
N ARG A 257 12.25 -7.64 -12.72
CA ARG A 257 13.49 -7.31 -12.00
C ARG A 257 14.64 -7.02 -12.97
N GLN A 258 14.79 -7.80 -14.03
CA GLN A 258 15.76 -7.51 -15.09
C GLN A 258 15.46 -6.20 -15.82
N ALA A 259 14.17 -5.88 -16.06
CA ALA A 259 13.79 -4.60 -16.63
C ALA A 259 14.16 -3.43 -15.71
N ASN A 260 13.98 -3.59 -14.39
CA ASN A 260 14.42 -2.60 -13.40
C ASN A 260 15.95 -2.36 -13.47
N LEU A 261 16.73 -3.44 -13.57
CA LEU A 261 18.18 -3.33 -13.70
C LEU A 261 18.61 -2.63 -14.99
N ARG A 262 17.92 -2.87 -16.11
CA ARG A 262 18.15 -2.14 -17.38
C ARG A 262 17.81 -0.67 -17.25
N MET A 263 16.65 -0.38 -16.63
CA MET A 263 16.23 1.03 -16.39
C MET A 263 17.25 1.79 -15.53
N LEU A 264 17.96 1.14 -14.60
CA LEU A 264 19.04 1.80 -13.85
C LEU A 264 20.20 2.21 -14.78
N ILE A 265 20.52 1.39 -15.78
CA ILE A 265 21.55 1.70 -16.78
C ILE A 265 21.09 2.88 -17.66
N ASP A 266 19.84 2.87 -18.11
CA ASP A 266 19.28 3.97 -18.92
C ASP A 266 19.29 5.29 -18.14
N ARG A 267 18.97 5.25 -16.84
CA ARG A 267 19.06 6.42 -15.95
C ARG A 267 20.49 6.91 -15.75
N ALA A 268 21.43 5.99 -15.64
CA ALA A 268 22.82 6.37 -15.55
C ALA A 268 23.32 7.01 -16.85
N ALA A 269 22.85 6.53 -17.99
CA ALA A 269 23.15 7.14 -19.30
C ALA A 269 22.52 8.53 -19.44
N GLU A 270 21.23 8.69 -19.07
CA GLU A 270 20.56 10.00 -19.04
C GLU A 270 21.32 11.01 -18.15
N PHE A 271 21.75 10.58 -16.97
CA PHE A 271 22.54 11.42 -16.05
C PHE A 271 23.82 11.92 -16.70
N GLU A 272 24.56 11.07 -17.41
CA GLU A 272 25.81 11.46 -18.06
C GLU A 272 25.62 12.39 -19.26
N HIS A 273 24.43 12.39 -19.90
CA HIS A 273 24.06 13.36 -20.92
C HIS A 273 23.90 14.79 -20.37
N THR A 274 23.72 14.98 -19.05
CA THR A 274 23.57 16.29 -18.41
C THR A 274 24.92 17.02 -18.11
N ASN A 275 26.05 16.61 -18.71
CA ASN A 275 27.38 17.05 -18.41
C ASN A 275 27.92 16.76 -17.00
N GLU A 276 27.19 16.04 -16.18
CA GLU A 276 27.70 15.54 -14.92
C GLU A 276 28.23 14.11 -15.09
N ARG A 277 29.40 13.82 -14.52
CA ARG A 277 30.03 12.50 -14.66
C ARG A 277 30.59 12.03 -13.33
N GLY A 278 30.71 10.70 -13.24
CA GLY A 278 31.36 10.00 -12.13
C GLY A 278 30.38 9.44 -11.10
N LEU A 279 30.82 8.36 -10.47
CA LEU A 279 30.01 7.53 -9.58
C LEU A 279 29.44 8.29 -8.38
N PHE A 280 30.27 9.11 -7.71
CA PHE A 280 29.86 9.93 -6.57
C PHE A 280 28.69 10.88 -6.90
N ARG A 281 28.78 11.59 -8.05
CA ARG A 281 27.72 12.51 -8.47
C ARG A 281 26.45 11.79 -8.85
N PHE A 282 26.56 10.62 -9.49
CA PHE A 282 25.44 9.78 -9.82
C PHE A 282 24.70 9.32 -8.54
N LEU A 283 25.42 8.85 -7.52
CA LEU A 283 24.81 8.45 -6.24
C LEU A 283 24.09 9.64 -5.57
N ARG A 284 24.68 10.83 -5.58
CA ARG A 284 24.02 12.03 -5.08
C ARG A 284 22.78 12.43 -5.87
N TYR A 285 22.79 12.24 -7.17
CA TYR A 285 21.62 12.44 -8.03
C TYR A 285 20.49 11.47 -7.65
N ILE A 286 20.81 10.20 -7.48
CA ILE A 286 19.83 9.18 -7.02
C ILE A 286 19.27 9.54 -5.63
N ASP A 287 20.10 9.93 -4.68
CA ASP A 287 19.66 10.36 -3.35
C ASP A 287 18.75 11.60 -3.41
N ALA A 288 19.04 12.54 -4.31
CA ALA A 288 18.17 13.70 -4.51
C ALA A 288 16.81 13.33 -5.11
N LEU A 289 16.75 12.36 -6.02
CA LEU A 289 15.50 11.82 -6.56
C LEU A 289 14.67 11.12 -5.47
N ARG A 290 15.31 10.30 -4.63
CA ARG A 290 14.66 9.61 -3.50
C ARG A 290 14.05 10.60 -2.50
N ARG A 291 14.76 11.68 -2.16
CA ARG A 291 14.30 12.71 -1.21
C ARG A 291 13.14 13.55 -1.72
N ARG A 292 13.02 13.72 -3.04
CA ARG A 292 11.94 14.50 -3.66
C ARG A 292 10.64 13.73 -3.78
N ASP A 293 10.59 12.50 -3.29
CA ASP A 293 9.46 11.58 -3.44
C ASP A 293 8.97 11.43 -4.91
N THR A 294 9.87 11.82 -5.85
CA THR A 294 9.67 11.63 -7.28
C THR A 294 10.00 10.18 -7.58
N ASP A 295 9.17 9.29 -7.04
CA ASP A 295 9.34 7.87 -7.20
C ASP A 295 9.06 7.53 -8.66
N LEU A 296 10.12 7.16 -9.35
CA LEU A 296 10.04 6.73 -10.73
C LEU A 296 9.27 5.42 -10.74
N SER A 297 8.17 5.39 -11.47
CA SER A 297 7.42 4.16 -11.67
C SER A 297 8.35 3.04 -12.15
N VAL A 298 8.21 1.86 -11.58
CA VAL A 298 8.87 0.62 -12.03
C VAL A 298 8.74 0.47 -13.55
N ALA A 299 9.74 -0.09 -14.20
CA ALA A 299 9.77 -0.25 -15.66
C ALA A 299 8.46 -0.88 -16.16
N ARG A 300 7.76 -0.17 -17.05
CA ARG A 300 6.53 -0.67 -17.67
C ARG A 300 6.90 -1.76 -18.68
N THR A 301 6.98 -2.99 -18.22
CA THR A 301 7.19 -4.15 -19.09
C THR A 301 5.89 -4.71 -19.65
N LEU A 302 4.76 -4.34 -19.05
CA LEU A 302 3.44 -4.83 -19.41
C LEU A 302 2.63 -3.72 -20.08
N GLY A 303 2.18 -3.95 -21.32
CA GLY A 303 1.30 -3.03 -22.05
C GLY A 303 -0.09 -2.98 -21.41
N ALA A 304 -0.81 -1.87 -21.60
CA ALA A 304 -2.18 -1.68 -21.09
C ALA A 304 -3.19 -2.72 -21.65
N SER A 305 -2.78 -3.53 -22.64
CA SER A 305 -3.59 -4.56 -23.30
C SER A 305 -3.38 -5.97 -22.74
N GLU A 306 -2.50 -6.17 -21.78
CA GLU A 306 -2.23 -7.50 -21.23
C GLU A 306 -3.33 -7.98 -20.27
N ASN A 307 -3.53 -9.31 -20.24
CA ASN A 307 -4.56 -9.93 -19.41
C ASN A 307 -4.05 -10.11 -17.96
N VAL A 308 -4.00 -9.03 -17.21
CA VAL A 308 -3.48 -8.96 -15.82
C VAL A 308 -4.42 -8.20 -14.90
N VAL A 309 -4.51 -8.60 -13.65
CA VAL A 309 -5.19 -7.84 -12.59
C VAL A 309 -4.41 -6.55 -12.32
N ARG A 310 -5.10 -5.41 -12.29
CA ARG A 310 -4.46 -4.12 -12.02
C ARG A 310 -4.62 -3.72 -10.57
N ILE A 311 -3.53 -3.30 -9.96
CA ILE A 311 -3.51 -2.70 -8.62
C ILE A 311 -3.15 -1.23 -8.78
N MET A 312 -4.00 -0.33 -8.31
CA MET A 312 -3.75 1.11 -8.42
C MET A 312 -4.36 1.89 -7.26
N THR A 313 -3.94 3.15 -7.11
CA THR A 313 -4.57 4.05 -6.14
C THR A 313 -5.91 4.56 -6.68
N ILE A 314 -6.83 4.89 -5.74
CA ILE A 314 -8.12 5.49 -6.08
C ILE A 314 -7.93 6.76 -6.92
N HIS A 315 -6.90 7.57 -6.64
CA HIS A 315 -6.62 8.79 -7.41
C HIS A 315 -6.31 8.52 -8.87
N LYS A 316 -5.51 7.48 -9.16
CA LYS A 316 -5.17 7.10 -10.54
C LYS A 316 -6.34 6.48 -11.30
N SER A 317 -7.33 5.94 -10.59
CA SER A 317 -8.54 5.39 -11.20
C SER A 317 -9.55 6.45 -11.66
N LYS A 318 -9.33 7.74 -11.31
CA LYS A 318 -10.25 8.81 -11.69
C LYS A 318 -10.38 8.91 -13.21
N GLY A 319 -11.62 8.84 -13.70
CA GLY A 319 -11.93 8.85 -15.14
C GLY A 319 -11.84 7.48 -15.82
N LEU A 320 -11.42 6.43 -15.11
CA LEU A 320 -11.46 5.05 -15.60
C LEU A 320 -12.65 4.31 -15.00
N GLU A 321 -13.10 3.26 -15.67
CA GLU A 321 -14.15 2.36 -15.19
C GLU A 321 -13.74 0.92 -15.49
N PHE A 322 -14.15 0.00 -14.62
CA PHE A 322 -13.77 -1.41 -14.70
C PHE A 322 -14.98 -2.32 -14.42
N PRO A 323 -15.10 -3.45 -15.13
CA PRO A 323 -16.18 -4.39 -14.86
C PRO A 323 -16.25 -4.86 -13.41
N VAL A 324 -15.11 -5.24 -12.82
CA VAL A 324 -15.02 -5.71 -11.44
C VAL A 324 -14.02 -4.87 -10.66
N VAL A 325 -14.47 -4.31 -9.54
CA VAL A 325 -13.65 -3.48 -8.67
C VAL A 325 -13.61 -4.09 -7.26
N PHE A 326 -12.41 -4.33 -6.78
CA PHE A 326 -12.15 -4.55 -5.36
C PHE A 326 -11.69 -3.23 -4.73
N LEU A 327 -12.41 -2.74 -3.73
CA LEU A 327 -11.93 -1.65 -2.89
C LEU A 327 -11.40 -2.25 -1.59
N SER A 328 -10.09 -2.28 -1.48
CA SER A 328 -9.38 -2.97 -0.41
C SER A 328 -8.94 -2.02 0.71
N ASN A 329 -8.75 -2.60 1.90
CA ASN A 329 -8.34 -1.92 3.12
C ASN A 329 -9.32 -0.84 3.60
N ILE A 330 -10.64 -1.12 3.48
CA ILE A 330 -11.66 -0.16 3.95
C ILE A 330 -11.63 0.04 5.48
N GLY A 331 -11.07 -0.91 6.24
CA GLY A 331 -10.86 -0.82 7.70
C GLY A 331 -9.65 0.04 8.11
N GLY A 332 -8.79 0.41 7.16
CA GLY A 332 -7.61 1.24 7.43
C GLY A 332 -7.98 2.63 7.94
N GLN A 333 -7.28 3.08 8.99
CA GLN A 333 -7.54 4.38 9.59
C GLN A 333 -7.09 5.52 8.66
N PHE A 334 -7.83 6.64 8.71
CA PHE A 334 -7.44 7.86 8.00
C PHE A 334 -6.14 8.43 8.58
N ASN A 335 -5.27 8.90 7.71
CA ASN A 335 -4.04 9.57 8.14
C ASN A 335 -4.37 10.99 8.64
N MET A 336 -4.21 11.22 9.95
CA MET A 336 -4.41 12.51 10.61
C MET A 336 -3.09 13.12 11.11
N SER A 337 -1.95 12.74 10.53
CA SER A 337 -0.62 13.23 10.94
C SER A 337 -0.51 14.76 10.91
N ASP A 338 -1.17 15.40 9.95
CA ASP A 338 -1.16 16.86 9.79
C ASP A 338 -1.79 17.61 10.96
N THR A 339 -2.54 16.93 11.82
CA THR A 339 -3.17 17.50 13.03
C THR A 339 -2.30 17.42 14.29
N HIS A 340 -1.16 16.69 14.23
CA HIS A 340 -0.32 16.41 15.41
C HIS A 340 0.81 17.43 15.62
N GLY A 341 1.12 18.29 14.66
CA GLY A 341 2.18 19.29 14.75
C GLY A 341 2.01 20.28 15.91
N ASP A 342 3.10 20.84 16.43
CA ASP A 342 3.08 21.91 17.44
C ASP A 342 2.58 23.25 16.85
N PHE A 343 2.74 23.39 15.55
CA PHE A 343 2.25 24.48 14.72
C PHE A 343 1.24 23.93 13.71
N LEU A 344 0.03 24.47 13.70
CA LEU A 344 -0.99 24.17 12.72
C LEU A 344 -1.37 25.45 11.98
N TYR A 345 -1.66 25.32 10.69
CA TYR A 345 -2.13 26.40 9.85
C TYR A 345 -3.37 25.96 9.06
N HIS A 346 -4.36 26.85 9.02
CA HIS A 346 -5.56 26.67 8.22
C HIS A 346 -5.92 27.97 7.53
N ALA A 347 -6.31 27.94 6.25
CA ALA A 347 -6.52 29.14 5.44
C ALA A 347 -7.58 30.09 6.00
N ARG A 348 -8.64 29.56 6.62
CA ARG A 348 -9.74 30.33 7.20
C ARG A 348 -9.56 30.61 8.70
N GLU A 349 -9.13 29.60 9.46
CA GLU A 349 -9.02 29.66 10.93
C GLU A 349 -7.70 30.29 11.41
N GLY A 350 -6.74 30.48 10.51
CA GLY A 350 -5.44 31.07 10.81
C GLY A 350 -4.44 30.10 11.42
N ILE A 351 -3.74 30.55 12.47
CA ILE A 351 -2.62 29.83 13.08
C ILE A 351 -2.98 29.31 14.46
N GLY A 352 -2.69 28.03 14.69
CA GLY A 352 -2.84 27.37 15.98
C GLY A 352 -1.49 26.91 16.53
N LEU A 353 -1.12 27.41 17.72
CA LEU A 353 0.14 27.11 18.38
C LEU A 353 -0.08 26.28 19.65
N ARG A 354 0.89 25.41 19.93
CA ARG A 354 1.00 24.74 21.23
C ARG A 354 1.86 25.56 22.17
N VAL A 355 1.44 25.74 23.41
CA VAL A 355 2.18 26.46 24.45
C VAL A 355 2.89 25.47 25.33
N TYR A 356 4.13 25.82 25.70
CA TYR A 356 4.96 25.05 26.60
C TYR A 356 5.20 25.84 27.88
N GLU A 357 4.81 25.30 29.01
CA GLU A 357 5.09 25.86 30.33
C GLU A 357 6.21 25.05 30.98
N SER A 358 7.25 25.73 31.39
CA SER A 358 8.39 25.14 32.13
C SER A 358 8.20 25.40 33.62
N SER A 359 8.07 24.32 34.40
CA SER A 359 7.97 24.36 35.86
C SER A 359 9.15 23.61 36.47
N ALA A 360 9.30 23.71 37.80
CA ALA A 360 10.32 22.95 38.56
C ALA A 360 10.14 21.42 38.43
N VAL A 361 8.97 20.95 38.07
CA VAL A 361 8.60 19.52 37.96
C VAL A 361 8.75 19.00 36.51
N GLY A 362 8.95 19.89 35.51
CA GLY A 362 9.09 19.50 34.12
C GLY A 362 8.44 20.45 33.13
N ARG A 363 8.47 20.08 31.85
CA ARG A 363 7.87 20.85 30.76
C ARG A 363 6.51 20.28 30.41
N GLN A 364 5.45 21.08 30.58
CA GLN A 364 4.07 20.71 30.23
C GLN A 364 3.66 21.34 28.90
N LYS A 365 2.86 20.60 28.11
CA LYS A 365 2.36 21.04 26.80
C LYS A 365 0.87 21.32 26.91
N TYR A 366 0.43 22.48 26.41
CA TYR A 366 -0.97 22.88 26.37
C TYR A 366 -1.41 23.22 24.96
N ASP A 367 -2.55 22.67 24.54
CA ASP A 367 -3.21 23.08 23.32
C ASP A 367 -3.97 24.40 23.57
N THR A 368 -3.65 25.44 22.82
CA THR A 368 -4.42 26.69 22.84
C THR A 368 -5.80 26.49 22.20
N LEU A 369 -6.73 27.40 22.51
CA LEU A 369 -8.06 27.37 21.89
C LEU A 369 -7.97 27.51 20.35
N SER A 370 -7.11 28.42 19.88
CA SER A 370 -6.84 28.59 18.44
C SER A 370 -6.33 27.29 17.80
N ARG A 371 -5.40 26.56 18.47
CA ARG A 371 -4.92 25.29 17.94
C ARG A 371 -6.02 24.24 17.87
N ARG A 372 -6.92 24.20 18.85
CA ARG A 372 -8.06 23.28 18.83
C ARG A 372 -9.03 23.59 17.70
N SER A 373 -9.32 24.88 17.46
CA SER A 373 -10.17 25.33 16.34
C SER A 373 -9.55 24.94 15.00
N VAL A 374 -8.28 25.28 14.79
CA VAL A 374 -7.55 24.93 13.57
C VAL A 374 -7.51 23.43 13.35
N ARG A 375 -7.24 22.64 14.41
CA ARG A 375 -7.23 21.18 14.32
C ARG A 375 -8.57 20.61 13.88
N VAL A 376 -9.67 21.06 14.48
CA VAL A 376 -11.03 20.61 14.11
C VAL A 376 -11.34 20.96 12.65
N ALA A 377 -10.92 22.14 12.18
CA ALA A 377 -11.12 22.54 10.78
C ALA A 377 -10.34 21.63 9.82
N ILE A 378 -9.06 21.34 10.12
CA ILE A 378 -8.24 20.44 9.32
C ILE A 378 -8.82 19.01 9.31
N GLU A 379 -9.22 18.48 10.48
CA GLU A 379 -9.84 17.15 10.58
C GLU A 379 -11.12 17.05 9.74
N ARG A 380 -11.93 18.11 9.73
CA ARG A 380 -13.16 18.17 8.96
C ARG A 380 -12.90 18.22 7.45
N GLU A 381 -11.99 19.08 6.99
CA GLU A 381 -11.60 19.14 5.58
C GLU A 381 -10.99 17.83 5.09
N SER A 382 -10.12 17.20 5.91
CA SER A 382 -9.52 15.90 5.60
C SER A 382 -10.58 14.80 5.45
N LYS A 383 -11.57 14.75 6.35
CA LYS A 383 -12.67 13.79 6.27
C LYS A 383 -13.60 14.06 5.08
N ALA A 384 -13.83 15.33 4.75
CA ALA A 384 -14.57 15.69 3.55
C ALA A 384 -13.88 15.20 2.28
N GLU A 385 -12.54 15.31 2.21
CA GLU A 385 -11.78 14.80 1.07
C GLU A 385 -11.79 13.26 1.03
N GLU A 386 -11.63 12.57 2.17
CA GLU A 386 -11.74 11.11 2.22
C GLU A 386 -13.13 10.62 1.77
N MET A 387 -14.20 11.33 2.10
CA MET A 387 -15.57 11.02 1.65
C MET A 387 -15.68 11.14 0.11
N ARG A 388 -15.08 12.19 -0.49
CA ARG A 388 -15.03 12.34 -1.96
C ARG A 388 -14.25 11.21 -2.61
N ILE A 389 -13.12 10.80 -2.00
CA ILE A 389 -12.28 9.71 -2.49
C ILE A 389 -13.04 8.38 -2.43
N LEU A 390 -13.76 8.11 -1.34
CA LEU A 390 -14.62 6.93 -1.22
C LEU A 390 -15.70 6.90 -2.32
N TYR A 391 -16.37 8.04 -2.56
CA TYR A 391 -17.35 8.17 -3.64
C TYR A 391 -16.74 7.86 -5.00
N VAL A 392 -15.56 8.44 -5.31
CA VAL A 392 -14.85 8.15 -6.55
C VAL A 392 -14.53 6.67 -6.66
N ALA A 393 -14.02 6.02 -5.60
CA ALA A 393 -13.66 4.61 -5.61
C ALA A 393 -14.87 3.72 -5.93
N MET A 394 -15.99 3.93 -5.22
CA MET A 394 -17.18 3.11 -5.38
C MET A 394 -17.85 3.28 -6.76
N THR A 395 -17.67 4.45 -7.41
CA THR A 395 -18.21 4.72 -8.74
C THR A 395 -17.34 4.20 -9.88
N ARG A 396 -16.24 3.50 -9.62
CA ARG A 396 -15.38 2.91 -10.67
C ARG A 396 -15.89 1.58 -11.22
N ALA A 397 -16.76 0.91 -10.47
CA ALA A 397 -17.31 -0.38 -10.86
C ALA A 397 -18.45 -0.22 -11.86
N GLN A 398 -18.37 -0.97 -12.96
CA GLN A 398 -19.45 -1.06 -13.95
C GLN A 398 -20.48 -2.13 -13.58
N GLU A 399 -20.02 -3.34 -13.20
CA GLU A 399 -20.90 -4.50 -12.98
C GLU A 399 -20.82 -5.04 -11.55
N LYS A 400 -19.61 -5.14 -10.96
CA LYS A 400 -19.41 -5.72 -9.65
C LYS A 400 -18.49 -4.89 -8.77
N LEU A 401 -18.97 -4.55 -7.57
CA LEU A 401 -18.18 -3.88 -6.53
C LEU A 401 -18.07 -4.80 -5.31
N ILE A 402 -16.84 -5.04 -4.88
CA ILE A 402 -16.50 -5.84 -3.70
C ILE A 402 -15.64 -4.97 -2.78
N LEU A 403 -16.10 -4.75 -1.57
CA LEU A 403 -15.38 -4.02 -0.53
C LEU A 403 -14.72 -5.02 0.41
N THR A 404 -13.42 -4.87 0.66
CA THR A 404 -12.70 -5.75 1.60
C THR A 404 -12.02 -4.94 2.69
N GLY A 405 -11.98 -5.49 3.88
CA GLY A 405 -11.29 -4.84 4.99
C GLY A 405 -11.11 -5.72 6.20
N ASN A 406 -10.04 -5.45 6.95
CA ASN A 406 -9.73 -6.16 8.17
C ASN A 406 -10.47 -5.56 9.36
N ILE A 407 -10.96 -6.42 10.23
CA ILE A 407 -11.42 -6.10 11.58
C ILE A 407 -10.47 -6.80 12.55
N SER A 408 -9.61 -6.03 13.20
CA SER A 408 -8.63 -6.58 14.14
C SER A 408 -9.07 -6.40 15.59
N VAL A 409 -8.67 -7.34 16.46
CA VAL A 409 -8.76 -7.20 17.90
C VAL A 409 -7.94 -5.98 18.34
N SER A 410 -8.52 -5.11 19.17
CA SER A 410 -7.85 -3.88 19.60
C SER A 410 -6.69 -4.17 20.56
N ARG A 411 -5.62 -3.33 20.52
CA ARG A 411 -4.49 -3.33 21.47
C ARG A 411 -4.90 -3.31 22.96
N ARG A 412 -6.11 -2.87 23.29
CA ARG A 412 -6.65 -2.81 24.66
C ARG A 412 -7.56 -4.00 25.01
N GLY A 413 -7.53 -5.06 24.20
CA GLY A 413 -8.46 -6.18 24.30
C GLY A 413 -9.85 -5.86 23.73
N GLY A 414 -10.60 -6.89 23.38
CA GLY A 414 -11.95 -6.81 22.84
C GLY A 414 -12.00 -6.98 21.32
N ASP A 415 -13.04 -7.67 20.87
CA ASP A 415 -13.32 -7.97 19.48
C ASP A 415 -13.54 -6.69 18.65
N GLY A 416 -12.87 -6.57 17.51
CA GLY A 416 -13.00 -5.43 16.62
C GLY A 416 -14.39 -5.29 16.02
N LEU A 417 -15.06 -6.42 15.73
CA LEU A 417 -16.43 -6.44 15.24
C LEU A 417 -17.41 -5.93 16.32
N GLU A 418 -17.21 -6.35 17.57
CA GLU A 418 -18.02 -5.91 18.70
C GLU A 418 -17.89 -4.39 18.91
N LYS A 419 -16.68 -3.85 18.85
CA LYS A 419 -16.44 -2.41 18.92
C LYS A 419 -17.05 -1.62 17.76
N LEU A 420 -17.01 -2.17 16.55
CA LEU A 420 -17.68 -1.58 15.39
C LEU A 420 -19.19 -1.52 15.64
N ARG A 421 -19.77 -2.61 16.11
CA ARG A 421 -21.20 -2.71 16.49
C ARG A 421 -21.55 -1.68 17.57
N GLU A 422 -20.80 -1.61 18.66
CA GLU A 422 -21.03 -0.66 19.75
C GLU A 422 -21.01 0.80 19.25
N ARG A 423 -20.08 1.15 18.37
CA ARG A 423 -20.01 2.51 17.77
C ARG A 423 -21.22 2.81 16.92
N CYS A 424 -21.64 1.86 16.07
CA CYS A 424 -22.80 2.04 15.22
C CYS A 424 -24.10 2.11 16.03
N LEU A 425 -24.27 1.25 17.05
CA LEU A 425 -25.48 1.17 17.87
C LEU A 425 -25.78 2.44 18.69
N LYS A 426 -24.81 3.32 18.88
CA LYS A 426 -25.08 4.67 19.45
C LYS A 426 -26.14 5.44 18.64
N TRP A 427 -26.24 5.15 17.34
CA TRP A 427 -27.09 5.84 16.36
C TRP A 427 -28.29 5.00 15.90
N LYS A 428 -28.60 3.92 16.61
CA LYS A 428 -29.70 2.98 16.25
C LYS A 428 -31.09 3.61 16.20
N SER A 429 -31.33 4.66 16.97
CA SER A 429 -32.62 5.35 17.07
C SER A 429 -32.69 6.61 16.21
N GLU A 430 -31.75 6.84 15.29
CA GLU A 430 -31.76 8.01 14.43
C GLU A 430 -32.83 7.90 13.35
N GLU A 431 -33.80 8.82 13.36
CA GLU A 431 -34.93 8.84 12.44
C GLU A 431 -34.72 9.73 11.21
N HIS A 432 -33.77 10.69 11.28
CA HIS A 432 -33.52 11.60 10.19
C HIS A 432 -33.00 10.88 8.95
N GLU A 433 -33.27 11.45 7.79
CA GLU A 433 -32.80 10.89 6.52
C GLU A 433 -31.28 10.77 6.48
N LYS A 434 -30.57 11.83 6.83
CA LYS A 434 -29.12 11.87 6.94
C LYS A 434 -28.66 11.54 8.34
N LEU A 435 -27.52 10.89 8.42
CA LEU A 435 -26.84 10.68 9.70
C LEU A 435 -26.36 12.02 10.27
N PRO A 436 -26.37 12.19 11.61
CA PRO A 436 -25.87 13.39 12.24
C PRO A 436 -24.39 13.65 11.90
N ASP A 437 -24.01 14.92 11.75
CA ASP A 437 -22.63 15.31 11.47
C ASP A 437 -21.63 14.72 12.47
N THR A 438 -22.02 14.62 13.74
CA THR A 438 -21.20 14.02 14.79
C THR A 438 -20.89 12.56 14.53
N ALA A 439 -21.85 11.77 14.03
CA ALA A 439 -21.65 10.37 13.68
C ALA A 439 -20.64 10.23 12.53
N ILE A 440 -20.75 11.07 11.50
CA ILE A 440 -19.86 11.08 10.35
C ILE A 440 -18.45 11.53 10.76
N LEU A 441 -18.35 12.58 11.58
CA LEU A 441 -17.09 13.14 12.04
C LEU A 441 -16.38 12.27 13.10
N GLU A 442 -17.09 11.37 13.79
CA GLU A 442 -16.47 10.34 14.66
C GLU A 442 -15.83 9.20 13.86
N GLY A 443 -16.25 8.95 12.63
CA GLY A 443 -15.69 7.90 11.77
C GLY A 443 -14.19 8.08 11.52
N MET A 444 -13.42 6.99 11.63
CA MET A 444 -11.97 6.96 11.48
C MET A 444 -11.50 6.16 10.27
N SER A 445 -12.42 5.46 9.60
CA SER A 445 -12.16 4.61 8.44
C SER A 445 -13.35 4.63 7.47
N TYR A 446 -13.14 4.16 6.25
CA TYR A 446 -14.25 3.93 5.31
C TYR A 446 -15.25 2.91 5.85
N LEU A 447 -14.75 1.89 6.55
CA LEU A 447 -15.59 0.88 7.17
C LEU A 447 -16.55 1.48 8.21
N ASP A 448 -16.09 2.43 9.02
CA ASP A 448 -16.95 3.10 10.01
C ASP A 448 -18.14 3.79 9.33
N TRP A 449 -17.89 4.51 8.24
CA TRP A 449 -18.94 5.20 7.49
C TRP A 449 -19.91 4.24 6.81
N ILE A 450 -19.38 3.21 6.16
CA ILE A 450 -20.19 2.19 5.48
C ILE A 450 -21.04 1.45 6.50
N ALA A 451 -20.47 1.02 7.62
CA ALA A 451 -21.18 0.32 8.68
C ALA A 451 -22.31 1.19 9.29
N LEU A 452 -22.08 2.50 9.50
CA LEU A 452 -23.10 3.42 9.95
C LEU A 452 -24.29 3.53 8.98
N ALA A 453 -24.03 3.61 7.67
CA ALA A 453 -25.09 3.63 6.67
C ALA A 453 -25.83 2.29 6.60
N LEU A 454 -25.11 1.19 6.74
CA LEU A 454 -25.66 -0.17 6.68
C LEU A 454 -26.44 -0.55 7.95
N LEU A 455 -26.17 0.05 9.10
CA LEU A 455 -26.91 -0.20 10.35
C LEU A 455 -28.44 -0.10 10.11
N ARG A 456 -28.85 0.80 9.25
CA ARG A 456 -30.26 1.13 8.99
C ARG A 456 -30.86 0.34 7.81
N HIS A 457 -30.07 -0.48 7.12
CA HIS A 457 -30.55 -1.27 5.98
C HIS A 457 -31.12 -2.61 6.44
N PRO A 458 -32.31 -3.03 5.94
CA PRO A 458 -32.96 -4.26 6.40
C PRO A 458 -32.10 -5.53 6.17
N ASP A 459 -31.34 -5.60 5.05
CA ASP A 459 -30.49 -6.77 4.74
C ASP A 459 -29.34 -6.97 5.73
N THR A 460 -28.92 -5.91 6.42
CA THR A 460 -27.71 -5.90 7.25
C THR A 460 -27.98 -5.64 8.73
N ALA A 461 -29.20 -5.31 9.11
CA ALA A 461 -29.58 -5.04 10.50
C ALA A 461 -29.24 -6.20 11.44
N SER A 462 -29.39 -7.43 10.99
CA SER A 462 -29.03 -8.64 11.74
C SER A 462 -27.54 -8.75 12.09
N LEU A 463 -26.65 -8.14 11.30
CA LEU A 463 -25.22 -8.10 11.57
C LEU A 463 -24.90 -7.37 12.89
N PHE A 464 -25.73 -6.39 13.26
CA PHE A 464 -25.53 -5.56 14.44
C PHE A 464 -26.14 -6.13 15.71
N GLY A 465 -26.98 -7.20 15.62
CA GLY A 465 -27.49 -7.96 16.76
C GLY A 465 -28.41 -7.19 17.71
N ALA A 466 -29.11 -6.15 17.22
CA ALA A 466 -30.06 -5.38 17.99
C ALA A 466 -31.46 -5.43 17.37
N ASP A 467 -32.47 -5.66 18.21
CA ASP A 467 -33.85 -5.84 17.77
C ASP A 467 -34.61 -4.52 17.54
N ASP A 468 -34.07 -3.40 18.04
CA ASP A 468 -34.72 -2.08 18.06
C ASP A 468 -34.03 -1.03 17.18
N ILE A 469 -33.43 -1.47 16.07
CA ILE A 469 -32.82 -0.60 15.07
C ILE A 469 -33.93 0.04 14.21
N VAL A 470 -33.91 1.37 14.07
CA VAL A 470 -34.78 2.08 13.12
C VAL A 470 -34.29 1.80 11.71
N CYS A 471 -34.92 0.82 11.04
CA CYS A 471 -34.61 0.49 9.66
C CYS A 471 -35.10 1.57 8.69
N ARG A 472 -34.26 1.89 7.70
CA ARG A 472 -34.64 2.72 6.57
C ARG A 472 -34.64 1.85 5.30
N PRO A 473 -35.82 1.46 4.80
CA PRO A 473 -35.87 0.71 3.57
C PRO A 473 -35.32 1.52 2.40
N PRO A 474 -34.57 0.89 1.47
CA PRO A 474 -34.08 1.57 0.29
C PRO A 474 -35.24 2.01 -0.61
N GLU A 475 -35.04 3.11 -1.33
CA GLU A 475 -36.00 3.59 -2.33
C GLU A 475 -36.17 2.60 -3.50
N SER A 476 -35.14 1.84 -3.79
CA SER A 476 -35.13 0.81 -4.85
C SER A 476 -34.77 -0.55 -4.28
N PRO A 477 -35.49 -1.63 -4.61
CA PRO A 477 -35.14 -2.99 -4.23
C PRO A 477 -33.80 -3.46 -4.81
N ALA A 478 -33.24 -2.73 -5.80
CA ALA A 478 -31.92 -3.00 -6.35
C ALA A 478 -30.77 -2.53 -5.42
N ALA A 479 -31.07 -1.76 -4.36
CA ALA A 479 -30.09 -1.41 -3.33
C ALA A 479 -29.95 -2.56 -2.33
N SER A 480 -29.31 -3.65 -2.73
CA SER A 480 -29.08 -4.85 -1.91
C SER A 480 -27.62 -4.99 -1.52
N PHE A 481 -27.39 -5.56 -0.34
CA PHE A 481 -26.05 -5.75 0.24
C PHE A 481 -25.86 -7.20 0.67
N SER A 482 -24.64 -7.70 0.49
CA SER A 482 -24.20 -9.00 1.02
C SER A 482 -22.99 -8.79 1.90
N VAL A 483 -23.14 -8.91 3.21
CA VAL A 483 -22.04 -8.75 4.16
C VAL A 483 -21.62 -10.14 4.64
N ARG A 484 -20.32 -10.43 4.53
CA ARG A 484 -19.72 -11.68 5.01
C ARG A 484 -18.63 -11.34 6.02
N VAL A 485 -18.62 -12.07 7.12
CA VAL A 485 -17.51 -12.05 8.09
C VAL A 485 -16.74 -13.36 7.90
N ILE A 486 -15.46 -13.24 7.65
CA ILE A 486 -14.55 -14.35 7.33
C ILE A 486 -13.51 -14.42 8.44
N GLU A 487 -13.33 -15.58 9.04
CA GLU A 487 -12.29 -15.79 10.04
C GLU A 487 -10.92 -15.86 9.36
N GLY A 488 -10.01 -14.99 9.78
CA GLY A 488 -8.64 -14.94 9.21
C GLY A 488 -7.86 -16.24 9.41
N ALA A 489 -8.20 -17.01 10.45
CA ALA A 489 -7.61 -18.32 10.69
C ALA A 489 -7.91 -19.35 9.59
N ASP A 490 -9.05 -19.23 8.91
CA ASP A 490 -9.44 -20.12 7.81
C ASP A 490 -8.66 -19.82 6.51
N LEU A 491 -7.89 -18.71 6.48
CA LEU A 491 -7.14 -18.26 5.33
C LEU A 491 -5.63 -18.54 5.48
N LEU A 492 -5.16 -18.91 6.67
CA LEU A 492 -3.76 -19.24 6.95
C LEU A 492 -3.44 -20.69 6.61
#